data_f3e17070547a42a65e03e64e5d6ff102
#
_entry.id   f3e17070547a42a65e03e64e5d6ff102
#
_cell.length_a   1.000
_cell.length_b   1.000
_cell.length_c   1.000
_cell.angle_alpha   90.00
_cell.angle_beta   90.00
_cell.angle_gamma   90.00
#
_symmetry.space_group_name_H-M   'P 1'
#
loop_
_entity.id
_entity.type
_entity.pdbx_description
1 polymer ?
#
loop_
_entity_poly.entity_id
_entity_poly.type
_entity_poly.pdbx_seq_one_letter_code
_entity_poly.pdbx_strand_id
1 'polypeptide(L)'
;MEPYLLLPLYKNGIMKSKHPADSLTTVTDLVLPGETNPLNNLFGGELLARMDRAASIAARRHCRRIVVTASVNHVAFNKAVPTGSVVTIEAKVSRAFTSSMEVYIDVWIEDRESGYRTKANEGIYTFVAVDATGAPVKVPEVAPQNDQEIERFNGALRRKQLSLILAGRMKPTDAHELKSLFLGEEK
;
A
#
# COMPACT_ATOMS: atom_id res chain seq x y z
N MET A 1 11.50 -32.62 -0.70
CA MET A 1 10.82 -31.30 -0.69
C MET A 1 11.25 -30.64 0.61
N GLU A 2 12.32 -29.82 0.56
CA GLU A 2 12.83 -29.15 1.75
C GLU A 2 11.79 -28.14 2.27
N PRO A 3 11.54 -28.10 3.59
CA PRO A 3 10.70 -27.07 4.16
C PRO A 3 11.43 -25.74 3.99
N TYR A 4 10.82 -24.80 3.29
CA TYR A 4 11.27 -23.41 3.22
C TYR A 4 11.64 -22.93 4.63
N LEU A 5 12.91 -22.60 4.84
CA LEU A 5 13.39 -22.00 6.07
C LEU A 5 12.54 -20.75 6.33
N LEU A 6 11.57 -20.88 7.22
CA LEU A 6 10.88 -19.75 7.83
C LEU A 6 11.95 -19.01 8.63
N LEU A 7 12.58 -17.99 8.01
CA LEU A 7 13.35 -17.01 8.76
C LEU A 7 12.48 -16.57 9.94
N PRO A 8 13.00 -16.57 11.17
CA PRO A 8 12.18 -16.45 12.35
C PRO A 8 11.44 -15.10 12.37
N LEU A 9 10.15 -15.13 12.01
CA LEU A 9 9.22 -14.03 12.25
C LEU A 9 9.07 -13.73 13.75
N TYR A 10 9.62 -14.63 14.58
CA TYR A 10 9.51 -14.59 16.04
C TYR A 10 10.89 -14.51 16.67
N LYS A 11 11.07 -13.57 17.58
CA LYS A 11 12.17 -13.54 18.56
C LYS A 11 11.53 -13.66 19.94
N ASN A 12 11.88 -14.71 20.70
CA ASN A 12 11.30 -15.00 22.02
C ASN A 12 9.75 -15.09 22.04
N GLY A 13 9.12 -15.66 21.00
CA GLY A 13 7.65 -15.76 20.91
C GLY A 13 6.94 -14.48 20.49
N ILE A 14 7.67 -13.37 20.31
CA ILE A 14 7.13 -12.08 19.87
C ILE A 14 7.42 -11.90 18.39
N MET A 15 6.41 -11.49 17.63
CA MET A 15 6.57 -11.17 16.20
C MET A 15 7.42 -9.91 16.07
N LYS A 16 8.57 -10.03 15.37
CA LYS A 16 9.49 -8.90 15.18
C LYS A 16 8.85 -7.85 14.29
N SER A 17 8.88 -6.57 14.70
CA SER A 17 8.50 -5.44 13.85
C SER A 17 9.41 -5.36 12.62
N LYS A 18 8.88 -4.81 11.52
CA LYS A 18 9.59 -4.63 10.26
C LYS A 18 9.57 -3.17 9.83
N HIS A 19 10.56 -2.77 9.06
CA HIS A 19 10.59 -1.44 8.46
C HIS A 19 9.80 -1.42 7.14
N PRO A 20 9.21 -0.28 6.73
CA PRO A 20 8.57 -0.15 5.43
C PRO A 20 9.48 -0.60 4.28
N ALA A 21 10.78 -0.31 4.36
CA ALA A 21 11.79 -0.71 3.39
C ALA A 21 11.88 -2.22 3.18
N ASP A 22 11.62 -3.06 4.21
CA ASP A 22 11.64 -4.53 4.12
C ASP A 22 10.56 -5.07 3.18
N SER A 23 9.53 -4.29 2.91
CA SER A 23 8.41 -4.63 2.02
C SER A 23 8.52 -3.99 0.64
N LEU A 24 9.49 -3.08 0.42
CA LEU A 24 9.61 -2.34 -0.82
C LEU A 24 9.52 -3.28 -2.03
N THR A 25 8.59 -2.96 -2.90
CA THR A 25 8.37 -3.65 -4.16
C THR A 25 8.38 -2.61 -5.27
N THR A 26 9.32 -2.78 -6.19
CA THR A 26 9.42 -1.94 -7.39
C THR A 26 9.10 -2.80 -8.60
N VAL A 27 8.15 -2.35 -9.39
CA VAL A 27 7.76 -2.96 -10.67
C VAL A 27 7.89 -1.89 -11.73
N THR A 28 8.67 -2.16 -12.77
CA THR A 28 8.82 -1.25 -13.91
C THR A 28 8.32 -1.95 -15.16
N ASP A 29 7.52 -1.26 -15.95
CA ASP A 29 6.89 -1.81 -17.14
C ASP A 29 6.65 -0.72 -18.19
N LEU A 30 6.43 -1.13 -19.43
CA LEU A 30 6.15 -0.24 -20.56
C LEU A 30 4.63 -0.17 -20.79
N VAL A 31 4.14 1.01 -21.16
CA VAL A 31 2.73 1.17 -21.56
C VAL A 31 2.58 0.78 -23.04
N LEU A 32 1.89 -0.32 -23.29
CA LEU A 32 1.66 -0.85 -24.62
C LEU A 32 0.38 -0.26 -25.25
N PRO A 33 0.27 -0.18 -26.58
CA PRO A 33 -0.91 0.36 -27.26
C PRO A 33 -2.22 -0.34 -26.88
N GLY A 34 -2.20 -1.65 -26.65
CA GLY A 34 -3.38 -2.44 -26.25
C GLY A 34 -3.91 -2.17 -24.83
N GLU A 35 -3.18 -1.40 -24.03
CA GLU A 35 -3.53 -1.07 -22.64
C GLU A 35 -4.07 0.37 -22.49
N THR A 36 -4.31 1.06 -23.61
CA THR A 36 -4.64 2.48 -23.60
C THR A 36 -6.08 2.79 -23.92
N ASN A 37 -6.54 3.93 -23.42
CA ASN A 37 -7.83 4.51 -23.72
C ASN A 37 -7.80 5.25 -25.09
N PRO A 38 -8.95 5.78 -25.59
CA PRO A 38 -9.00 6.51 -26.86
C PRO A 38 -8.10 7.76 -26.94
N LEU A 39 -7.60 8.25 -25.81
CA LEU A 39 -6.63 9.36 -25.77
C LEU A 39 -5.17 8.88 -25.77
N ASN A 40 -4.92 7.60 -26.05
CA ASN A 40 -3.60 6.95 -26.03
C ASN A 40 -2.88 7.05 -24.67
N ASN A 41 -3.64 7.09 -23.58
CA ASN A 41 -3.11 7.02 -22.21
C ASN A 41 -3.46 5.68 -21.58
N LEU A 42 -2.61 5.19 -20.70
CA LEU A 42 -2.84 3.96 -19.93
C LEU A 42 -4.24 3.97 -19.31
N PHE A 43 -4.98 2.89 -19.56
CA PHE A 43 -6.32 2.76 -19.01
C PHE A 43 -6.27 2.68 -17.48
N GLY A 44 -7.16 3.41 -16.79
CA GLY A 44 -7.15 3.47 -15.32
C GLY A 44 -7.26 2.08 -14.68
N GLY A 45 -8.06 1.18 -15.23
CA GLY A 45 -8.18 -0.19 -14.76
C GLY A 45 -6.86 -0.98 -14.86
N GLU A 46 -6.09 -0.78 -15.94
CA GLU A 46 -4.77 -1.41 -16.10
C GLU A 46 -3.77 -0.88 -15.07
N LEU A 47 -3.79 0.44 -14.81
CA LEU A 47 -2.96 1.01 -13.76
C LEU A 47 -3.34 0.44 -12.38
N LEU A 48 -4.64 0.37 -12.05
CA LEU A 48 -5.11 -0.23 -10.81
C LEU A 48 -4.67 -1.68 -10.66
N ALA A 49 -4.76 -2.50 -11.72
CA ALA A 49 -4.32 -3.88 -11.71
C ALA A 49 -2.81 -4.03 -11.48
N ARG A 50 -2.00 -3.16 -12.08
CA ARG A 50 -0.55 -3.11 -11.86
C ARG A 50 -0.23 -2.71 -10.41
N MET A 51 -0.92 -1.71 -9.87
CA MET A 51 -0.78 -1.25 -8.49
C MET A 51 -1.17 -2.36 -7.50
N ASP A 52 -2.26 -3.08 -7.73
CA ASP A 52 -2.72 -4.18 -6.88
C ASP A 52 -1.69 -5.31 -6.82
N ARG A 53 -1.12 -5.71 -7.97
CA ARG A 53 -0.07 -6.73 -8.03
C ARG A 53 1.18 -6.32 -7.25
N ALA A 54 1.67 -5.08 -7.43
CA ALA A 54 2.83 -4.58 -6.71
C ALA A 54 2.58 -4.51 -5.20
N ALA A 55 1.42 -4.00 -4.80
CA ALA A 55 1.01 -3.88 -3.40
C ALA A 55 0.81 -5.24 -2.72
N SER A 56 0.24 -6.21 -3.43
CA SER A 56 0.11 -7.61 -2.98
C SER A 56 1.48 -8.23 -2.68
N ILE A 57 2.47 -8.00 -3.55
CA ILE A 57 3.85 -8.47 -3.31
C ILE A 57 4.45 -7.79 -2.07
N ALA A 58 4.27 -6.47 -1.91
CA ALA A 58 4.74 -5.73 -0.75
C ALA A 58 4.12 -6.27 0.55
N ALA A 59 2.80 -6.48 0.57
CA ALA A 59 2.09 -7.05 1.71
C ALA A 59 2.62 -8.46 2.05
N ARG A 60 2.83 -9.32 1.04
CA ARG A 60 3.41 -10.67 1.23
C ARG A 60 4.85 -10.63 1.74
N ARG A 61 5.67 -9.70 1.27
CA ARG A 61 7.04 -9.51 1.78
C ARG A 61 7.03 -9.13 3.25
N HIS A 62 6.06 -8.32 3.66
CA HIS A 62 5.91 -7.92 5.05
C HIS A 62 5.44 -9.08 5.93
N CYS A 63 4.31 -9.71 5.65
CA CYS A 63 3.70 -10.68 6.56
C CYS A 63 4.11 -12.14 6.32
N ARG A 64 4.68 -12.48 5.15
CA ARG A 64 5.02 -13.85 4.75
C ARG A 64 3.83 -14.83 4.83
N ARG A 65 2.63 -14.33 4.52
CA ARG A 65 1.37 -15.07 4.50
C ARG A 65 0.66 -14.88 3.16
N ILE A 66 -0.42 -15.61 2.94
CA ILE A 66 -1.38 -15.32 1.88
C ILE A 66 -2.04 -13.99 2.22
N VAL A 67 -2.23 -13.14 1.23
CA VAL A 67 -2.90 -11.85 1.39
C VAL A 67 -4.02 -11.70 0.37
N VAL A 68 -5.10 -11.04 0.78
CA VAL A 68 -6.24 -10.69 -0.07
C VAL A 68 -6.46 -9.19 -0.03
N THR A 69 -6.79 -8.60 -1.17
CA THR A 69 -7.14 -7.18 -1.28
C THR A 69 -8.49 -6.97 -0.59
N ALA A 70 -8.52 -6.14 0.45
CA ALA A 70 -9.74 -5.86 1.21
C ALA A 70 -10.41 -4.55 0.77
N SER A 71 -9.62 -3.53 0.42
CA SER A 71 -10.14 -2.28 -0.11
C SER A 71 -9.07 -1.49 -0.87
N VAL A 72 -9.55 -0.68 -1.81
CA VAL A 72 -8.80 0.39 -2.46
C VAL A 72 -9.34 1.69 -1.85
N ASN A 73 -8.59 2.29 -0.94
CA ASN A 73 -9.10 3.40 -0.12
C ASN A 73 -8.97 4.76 -0.80
N HIS A 74 -7.93 4.91 -1.61
CA HIS A 74 -7.67 6.15 -2.34
C HIS A 74 -6.80 5.84 -3.56
N VAL A 75 -7.16 6.42 -4.70
CA VAL A 75 -6.30 6.47 -5.90
C VAL A 75 -6.45 7.85 -6.52
N ALA A 76 -5.34 8.55 -6.67
CA ALA A 76 -5.28 9.84 -7.34
C ALA A 76 -4.65 9.68 -8.72
N PHE A 77 -5.42 9.97 -9.77
CA PHE A 77 -4.96 10.01 -11.15
C PHE A 77 -4.54 11.45 -11.50
N ASN A 78 -3.39 11.88 -10.98
CA ASN A 78 -2.94 13.27 -11.09
C ASN A 78 -2.37 13.62 -12.47
N LYS A 79 -1.77 12.62 -13.15
CA LYS A 79 -1.20 12.78 -14.49
C LYS A 79 -1.60 11.61 -15.38
N ALA A 80 -1.87 11.92 -16.63
CA ALA A 80 -2.02 10.92 -17.68
C ALA A 80 -0.68 10.19 -17.92
N VAL A 81 -0.76 8.93 -18.30
CA VAL A 81 0.39 8.07 -18.58
C VAL A 81 0.33 7.67 -20.06
N PRO A 82 1.05 8.34 -20.96
CA PRO A 82 0.97 8.09 -22.40
C PRO A 82 1.50 6.71 -22.81
N THR A 83 1.02 6.22 -23.96
CA THR A 83 1.60 5.04 -24.64
C THR A 83 3.10 5.21 -24.81
N GLY A 84 3.86 4.13 -24.59
CA GLY A 84 5.31 4.11 -24.70
C GLY A 84 6.05 4.68 -23.49
N SER A 85 5.33 5.17 -22.48
CA SER A 85 5.96 5.59 -21.21
C SER A 85 6.52 4.40 -20.44
N VAL A 86 7.67 4.59 -19.80
CA VAL A 86 8.18 3.69 -18.77
C VAL A 86 7.52 4.08 -17.45
N VAL A 87 6.77 3.14 -16.87
CA VAL A 87 6.06 3.32 -15.59
C VAL A 87 6.74 2.51 -14.53
N THR A 88 7.11 3.14 -13.41
CA THR A 88 7.61 2.45 -12.23
C THR A 88 6.61 2.61 -11.09
N ILE A 89 6.23 1.49 -10.50
CA ILE A 89 5.35 1.42 -9.34
C ILE A 89 6.16 0.99 -8.13
N GLU A 90 6.16 1.80 -7.09
CA GLU A 90 6.82 1.52 -5.83
C GLU A 90 5.77 1.35 -4.73
N ALA A 91 5.72 0.17 -4.12
CA ALA A 91 4.77 -0.17 -3.07
C ALA A 91 5.50 -0.52 -1.77
N LYS A 92 5.03 0.04 -0.65
CA LYS A 92 5.54 -0.25 0.71
C LYS A 92 4.38 -0.38 1.68
N VAL A 93 4.49 -1.29 2.64
CA VAL A 93 3.56 -1.32 3.78
C VAL A 93 3.80 -0.09 4.64
N SER A 94 2.80 0.79 4.72
CA SER A 94 2.85 2.02 5.50
C SER A 94 2.47 1.79 6.96
N ARG A 95 1.51 0.89 7.23
CA ARG A 95 1.09 0.50 8.57
C ARG A 95 0.49 -0.90 8.60
N ALA A 96 0.81 -1.65 9.65
CA ALA A 96 0.15 -2.91 9.98
C ALA A 96 -0.79 -2.70 11.17
N PHE A 97 -1.89 -3.45 11.16
CA PHE A 97 -2.85 -3.57 12.25
C PHE A 97 -2.84 -5.02 12.73
N THR A 98 -3.94 -5.53 13.30
CA THR A 98 -3.95 -6.90 13.82
C THR A 98 -3.69 -7.94 12.72
N SER A 99 -4.47 -7.90 11.63
CA SER A 99 -4.37 -8.82 10.49
C SER A 99 -4.37 -8.11 9.13
N SER A 100 -4.59 -6.80 9.13
CA SER A 100 -4.60 -5.99 7.91
C SER A 100 -3.38 -5.09 7.84
N MET A 101 -3.00 -4.74 6.61
CA MET A 101 -1.88 -3.87 6.29
C MET A 101 -2.34 -2.83 5.29
N GLU A 102 -2.01 -1.57 5.53
CA GLU A 102 -2.10 -0.54 4.53
C GLU A 102 -0.81 -0.52 3.72
N VAL A 103 -0.96 -0.48 2.39
CA VAL A 103 0.14 -0.34 1.44
C VAL A 103 0.00 0.99 0.72
N TYR A 104 1.04 1.81 0.80
CA TYR A 104 1.15 3.05 0.04
C TYR A 104 1.89 2.79 -1.27
N ILE A 105 1.37 3.33 -2.35
CA ILE A 105 1.84 3.07 -3.71
C ILE A 105 2.13 4.39 -4.38
N ASP A 106 3.36 4.56 -4.86
CA ASP A 106 3.79 5.68 -5.67
C ASP A 106 3.97 5.20 -7.12
N VAL A 107 3.42 5.93 -8.08
CA VAL A 107 3.55 5.66 -9.52
C VAL A 107 4.37 6.77 -10.17
N TRP A 108 5.44 6.37 -10.82
CA TRP A 108 6.40 7.25 -11.47
C TRP A 108 6.39 7.04 -12.98
N ILE A 109 6.54 8.11 -13.73
CA ILE A 109 6.77 8.08 -15.18
C ILE A 109 8.19 8.58 -15.42
N GLU A 110 8.90 7.87 -16.27
CA GLU A 110 10.22 8.29 -16.75
C GLU A 110 10.07 9.09 -18.04
N ASP A 111 10.68 10.26 -18.07
CA ASP A 111 10.78 11.07 -19.26
C ASP A 111 11.77 10.42 -20.24
N ARG A 112 11.35 10.26 -21.48
CA ARG A 112 12.09 9.50 -22.50
C ARG A 112 13.42 10.14 -22.90
N GLU A 113 13.51 11.46 -22.87
CA GLU A 113 14.69 12.19 -23.35
C GLU A 113 15.69 12.42 -22.21
N SER A 114 15.20 12.87 -21.07
CA SER A 114 16.03 13.21 -19.92
C SER A 114 16.29 12.05 -18.96
N GLY A 115 15.48 10.99 -18.99
CA GLY A 115 15.50 9.91 -18.00
C GLY A 115 15.00 10.31 -16.62
N TYR A 116 14.55 11.55 -16.42
CA TYR A 116 14.01 12.00 -15.13
C TYR A 116 12.67 11.34 -14.81
N ARG A 117 12.56 10.90 -13.58
CA ARG A 117 11.31 10.31 -13.07
C ARG A 117 10.46 11.39 -12.40
N THR A 118 9.20 11.49 -12.81
CA THR A 118 8.21 12.35 -12.17
C THR A 118 7.10 11.51 -11.56
N LYS A 119 6.65 11.89 -10.35
CA LYS A 119 5.50 11.25 -9.72
C LYS A 119 4.25 11.57 -10.54
N ALA A 120 3.57 10.54 -11.01
CA ALA A 120 2.37 10.67 -11.81
C ALA A 120 1.10 10.46 -11.00
N ASN A 121 1.05 9.36 -10.25
CA ASN A 121 -0.14 8.93 -9.54
C ASN A 121 0.25 8.32 -8.19
N GLU A 122 -0.73 8.09 -7.34
CA GLU A 122 -0.55 7.39 -6.08
C GLU A 122 -1.79 6.60 -5.70
N GLY A 123 -1.64 5.64 -4.79
CA GLY A 123 -2.74 4.85 -4.29
C GLY A 123 -2.49 4.29 -2.90
N ILE A 124 -3.58 3.98 -2.23
CA ILE A 124 -3.57 3.41 -0.89
C ILE A 124 -4.52 2.21 -0.88
N TYR A 125 -3.93 1.02 -0.67
CA TYR A 125 -4.64 -0.25 -0.70
C TYR A 125 -4.55 -0.90 0.69
N THR A 126 -5.59 -1.65 1.06
CA THR A 126 -5.59 -2.43 2.29
C THR A 126 -5.64 -3.91 1.95
N PHE A 127 -4.72 -4.67 2.53
CA PHE A 127 -4.65 -6.12 2.43
C PHE A 127 -4.93 -6.77 3.79
N VAL A 128 -5.55 -7.94 3.76
CA VAL A 128 -5.71 -8.80 4.94
C VAL A 128 -4.87 -10.06 4.75
N ALA A 129 -4.07 -10.39 5.76
CA ALA A 129 -3.32 -11.64 5.79
C ALA A 129 -4.24 -12.77 6.27
N VAL A 130 -4.23 -13.89 5.55
CA VAL A 130 -5.06 -15.05 5.83
C VAL A 130 -4.24 -16.34 5.86
N ASP A 131 -4.77 -17.35 6.54
CA ASP A 131 -4.24 -18.72 6.49
C ASP A 131 -4.81 -19.50 5.29
N ALA A 132 -4.50 -20.80 5.24
CA ALA A 132 -4.95 -21.67 4.16
C ALA A 132 -6.47 -21.88 4.13
N THR A 133 -7.18 -21.59 5.22
CA THR A 133 -8.65 -21.67 5.31
C THR A 133 -9.34 -20.34 4.97
N GLY A 134 -8.55 -19.27 4.77
CA GLY A 134 -9.06 -17.91 4.54
C GLY A 134 -9.32 -17.13 5.85
N ALA A 135 -8.98 -17.68 7.01
CA ALA A 135 -9.15 -16.99 8.29
C ALA A 135 -8.04 -15.92 8.48
N PRO A 136 -8.39 -14.71 9.00
CA PRO A 136 -7.42 -13.65 9.24
C PRO A 136 -6.36 -14.04 10.27
N VAL A 137 -5.09 -13.76 9.98
CA VAL A 137 -3.93 -14.06 10.85
C VAL A 137 -3.16 -12.79 11.20
N LYS A 138 -2.54 -12.78 12.38
CA LYS A 138 -1.73 -11.65 12.83
C LYS A 138 -0.55 -11.39 11.89
N VAL A 139 -0.19 -10.12 11.75
CA VAL A 139 0.93 -9.64 10.96
C VAL A 139 1.95 -8.90 11.84
N PRO A 140 3.25 -8.84 11.42
CA PRO A 140 4.26 -8.04 12.09
C PRO A 140 3.87 -6.56 12.12
N GLU A 141 4.24 -5.85 13.18
CA GLU A 141 4.11 -4.40 13.26
C GLU A 141 5.07 -3.70 12.29
N VAL A 142 4.75 -2.45 11.92
CA VAL A 142 5.61 -1.59 11.12
C VAL A 142 6.31 -0.58 12.03
N ALA A 143 7.64 -0.46 11.87
CA ALA A 143 8.46 0.55 12.53
C ALA A 143 9.01 1.53 11.47
N PRO A 144 8.40 2.71 11.28
CA PRO A 144 8.87 3.71 10.32
C PRO A 144 10.22 4.29 10.75
N GLN A 145 11.06 4.68 9.78
CA GLN A 145 12.43 5.11 10.03
C GLN A 145 12.73 6.57 9.64
N ASN A 146 11.90 7.20 8.82
CA ASN A 146 12.09 8.57 8.35
C ASN A 146 10.77 9.34 8.38
N ASP A 147 10.85 10.67 8.21
CA ASP A 147 9.72 11.57 8.32
C ASP A 147 8.56 11.21 7.37
N GLN A 148 8.85 10.85 6.12
CA GLN A 148 7.83 10.44 5.16
C GLN A 148 7.12 9.15 5.59
N GLU A 149 7.87 8.19 6.10
CA GLU A 149 7.30 6.92 6.60
C GLU A 149 6.47 7.15 7.87
N ILE A 150 6.92 8.05 8.76
CA ILE A 150 6.18 8.46 9.97
C ILE A 150 4.88 9.14 9.57
N GLU A 151 4.91 10.06 8.62
CA GLU A 151 3.72 10.75 8.12
C GLU A 151 2.70 9.75 7.55
N ARG A 152 3.16 8.84 6.66
CA ARG A 152 2.32 7.80 6.06
C ARG A 152 1.73 6.86 7.12
N PHE A 153 2.56 6.47 8.11
CA PHE A 153 2.16 5.60 9.21
C PHE A 153 1.07 6.24 10.09
N ASN A 154 1.23 7.51 10.46
CA ASN A 154 0.24 8.25 11.25
C ASN A 154 -1.04 8.48 10.45
N GLY A 155 -0.92 8.88 9.19
CA GLY A 155 -2.05 9.06 8.29
C GLY A 155 -2.88 7.78 8.08
N ALA A 156 -2.24 6.60 8.12
CA ALA A 156 -2.93 5.32 7.93
C ALA A 156 -3.98 5.03 9.01
N LEU A 157 -3.74 5.44 10.26
CA LEU A 157 -4.73 5.25 11.33
C LEU A 157 -5.96 6.11 11.09
N ARG A 158 -5.78 7.36 10.71
CA ARG A 158 -6.87 8.28 10.38
C ARG A 158 -7.71 7.77 9.21
N ARG A 159 -7.05 7.29 8.13
CA ARG A 159 -7.74 6.68 6.98
C ARG A 159 -8.53 5.43 7.37
N LYS A 160 -7.96 4.58 8.23
CA LYS A 160 -8.67 3.41 8.74
C LYS A 160 -9.91 3.79 9.55
N GLN A 161 -9.79 4.77 10.46
CA GLN A 161 -10.94 5.25 11.24
C GLN A 161 -12.04 5.80 10.33
N LEU A 162 -11.69 6.62 9.34
CA LEU A 162 -12.65 7.13 8.35
C LEU A 162 -13.34 5.99 7.59
N SER A 163 -12.58 5.01 7.11
CA SER A 163 -13.12 3.85 6.41
C SER A 163 -14.09 3.04 7.29
N LEU A 164 -13.79 2.87 8.57
CA LEU A 164 -14.67 2.17 9.52
C LEU A 164 -15.95 2.96 9.81
N ILE A 165 -15.87 4.29 9.88
CA ILE A 165 -17.05 5.16 10.04
C ILE A 165 -17.97 5.04 8.82
N LEU A 166 -17.42 5.18 7.62
CA LEU A 166 -18.17 5.07 6.36
C LEU A 166 -18.82 3.70 6.17
N ALA A 167 -18.17 2.65 6.70
CA ALA A 167 -18.71 1.29 6.71
C ALA A 167 -19.73 1.02 7.86
N GLY A 168 -20.06 2.02 8.68
CA GLY A 168 -20.95 1.86 9.85
C GLY A 168 -20.36 0.98 10.98
N ARG A 169 -19.05 0.75 10.98
CA ARG A 169 -18.34 -0.16 11.91
C ARG A 169 -17.62 0.57 13.05
N MET A 170 -17.64 1.91 13.06
CA MET A 170 -17.09 2.77 14.11
C MET A 170 -17.98 4.01 14.23
N LYS A 171 -18.25 4.45 15.46
CA LYS A 171 -18.94 5.73 15.68
C LYS A 171 -17.94 6.88 15.49
N PRO A 172 -18.37 8.04 14.93
CA PRO A 172 -17.48 9.21 14.80
C PRO A 172 -16.89 9.68 16.16
N THR A 173 -17.60 9.43 17.26
CA THR A 173 -17.14 9.72 18.62
C THR A 173 -15.87 8.97 19.02
N ASP A 174 -15.65 7.79 18.47
CA ASP A 174 -14.56 6.88 18.84
C ASP A 174 -13.31 7.06 17.97
N ALA A 175 -13.38 7.93 16.95
CA ALA A 175 -12.32 8.17 16.00
C ALA A 175 -11.37 9.31 16.44
N HIS A 176 -10.65 9.11 17.54
CA HIS A 176 -9.84 10.14 18.19
C HIS A 176 -8.76 10.73 17.25
N GLU A 177 -8.01 9.89 16.55
CA GLU A 177 -6.96 10.33 15.61
C GLU A 177 -7.51 11.10 14.41
N LEU A 178 -8.70 10.72 13.92
CA LEU A 178 -9.35 11.45 12.83
C LEU A 178 -9.85 12.81 13.31
N LYS A 179 -10.42 12.88 14.51
CA LYS A 179 -10.91 14.13 15.09
C LYS A 179 -9.82 15.14 15.34
N SER A 180 -8.62 14.73 15.75
CA SER A 180 -7.50 15.63 16.02
C SER A 180 -7.11 16.49 14.80
N LEU A 181 -7.44 16.03 13.57
CA LEU A 181 -7.22 16.82 12.35
C LEU A 181 -8.14 18.05 12.25
N PHE A 182 -9.32 17.99 12.84
CA PHE A 182 -10.35 19.04 12.68
C PHE A 182 -10.42 19.96 13.90
N LEU A 183 -10.07 19.45 15.07
CA LEU A 183 -10.25 20.19 16.32
C LEU A 183 -8.98 20.92 16.78
N GLY A 184 -7.84 20.69 16.14
CA GLY A 184 -6.54 21.10 16.64
C GLY A 184 -6.21 20.37 17.96
N GLU A 185 -4.96 20.21 18.30
CA GLU A 185 -4.61 19.83 19.67
C GLU A 185 -5.01 20.99 20.58
N GLU A 186 -6.06 20.81 21.39
CA GLU A 186 -6.25 21.65 22.58
C GLU A 186 -4.99 21.46 23.42
N LYS A 187 -4.13 22.50 23.45
CA LYS A 187 -2.95 22.57 24.29
C LYS A 187 -3.33 22.74 25.74
#